data_85cf291f8948ec9356f81f4fedbaff04
#
_entry.id   85cf291f8948ec9356f81f4fedbaff04
#
_cell.length_a   1.000
_cell.length_b   1.000
_cell.length_c   1.000
_cell.angle_alpha   90.00
_cell.angle_beta   90.00
_cell.angle_gamma   90.00
#
_symmetry.space_group_name_H-M   'P 1'
#
loop_
_entity.id
_entity.type
_entity.pdbx_description
1 polymer ?
#
loop_
_entity_poly.entity_id
_entity_poly.type
_entity_poly.pdbx_seq_one_letter_code
_entity_poly.pdbx_strand_id
1 'polypeptide(L)'
;PVTTLTMGYPDKMPPLTDRLPLEGVVHRERYHDYTPEQIERIWAEREASEETAGLLEVNQLPNLARIFTERRYTGKDNLLFSRKYFDALKKQGFFNQ
;
A
#
# COMPACT_ATOMS: atom_id res chain seq x y z
N PRO A 1 6.12 -3.87 -18.91
CA PRO A 1 5.23 -2.89 -18.32
C PRO A 1 5.42 -2.79 -16.80
N VAL A 2 5.31 -1.61 -16.27
CA VAL A 2 5.40 -1.35 -14.82
C VAL A 2 4.00 -1.39 -14.18
N THR A 3 3.00 -0.98 -14.92
CA THR A 3 1.61 -0.96 -14.48
C THR A 3 0.66 -1.03 -15.68
N THR A 4 -0.57 -1.40 -15.40
CA THR A 4 -1.67 -1.36 -16.36
C THR A 4 -2.79 -0.47 -15.83
N LEU A 5 -3.37 0.33 -16.71
CA LEU A 5 -4.51 1.19 -16.40
C LEU A 5 -5.72 0.74 -17.23
N THR A 6 -6.79 0.37 -16.56
CA THR A 6 -8.07 0.05 -17.19
C THR A 6 -9.05 1.20 -17.00
N MET A 7 -9.80 1.54 -18.03
CA MET A 7 -10.78 2.61 -17.98
C MET A 7 -12.13 2.10 -18.50
N GLY A 8 -13.20 2.58 -17.88
CA GLY A 8 -14.56 2.22 -18.27
C GLY A 8 -15.59 2.84 -17.34
N TYR A 9 -16.85 2.57 -17.60
CA TYR A 9 -17.93 2.96 -16.71
C TYR A 9 -18.04 1.94 -15.56
N PRO A 10 -17.99 2.38 -14.28
CA PRO A 10 -18.09 1.47 -13.17
C PRO A 10 -19.52 0.91 -13.02
N ASP A 11 -19.61 -0.36 -12.71
CA ASP A 11 -20.91 -1.00 -12.36
C ASP A 11 -21.46 -0.45 -11.04
N LYS A 12 -20.58 -0.18 -10.10
CA LYS A 12 -20.91 0.41 -8.79
C LYS A 12 -19.91 1.52 -8.45
N MET A 13 -20.44 2.59 -7.86
CA MET A 13 -19.60 3.65 -7.30
C MET A 13 -19.31 3.34 -5.83
N PRO A 14 -18.10 2.91 -5.48
CA PRO A 14 -17.74 2.72 -4.09
C PRO A 14 -17.63 4.06 -3.36
N PRO A 15 -17.76 4.09 -2.03
CA PRO A 15 -17.45 5.29 -1.26
C PRO A 15 -15.97 5.66 -1.42
N LEU A 16 -15.68 6.94 -1.24
CA LEU A 16 -14.29 7.40 -1.22
C LEU A 16 -13.55 6.78 -0.04
N THR A 17 -12.36 6.24 -0.32
CA THR A 17 -11.46 5.81 0.75
C THR A 17 -10.81 7.03 1.42
N ASP A 18 -10.46 6.87 2.68
CA ASP A 18 -9.74 7.88 3.43
C ASP A 18 -8.35 8.16 2.83
N ARG A 19 -7.80 9.32 3.16
CA ARG A 19 -6.46 9.74 2.74
C ARG A 19 -5.68 10.21 3.97
N LEU A 20 -4.37 10.06 3.91
CA LEU A 20 -3.51 10.67 4.91
C LEU A 20 -3.58 12.19 4.80
N PRO A 21 -3.38 12.93 5.93
CA PRO A 21 -3.24 14.39 5.90
C PRO A 21 -2.15 14.83 4.91
N LEU A 22 -2.33 15.98 4.30
CA LEU A 22 -1.37 16.50 3.31
C LEU A 22 0.05 16.61 3.86
N GLU A 23 0.21 16.94 5.12
CA GLU A 23 1.53 17.01 5.78
C GLU A 23 2.28 15.66 5.74
N GLY A 24 1.57 14.55 5.61
CA GLY A 24 2.16 13.21 5.50
C GLY A 24 2.59 12.80 4.09
N VAL A 25 2.24 13.57 3.07
CA VAL A 25 2.50 13.20 1.66
C VAL A 25 3.09 14.32 0.83
N VAL A 26 3.01 15.57 1.27
CA VAL A 26 3.47 16.76 0.52
C VAL A 26 4.67 17.39 1.21
N HIS A 27 5.78 17.45 0.51
CA HIS A 27 6.98 18.19 0.88
C HIS A 27 7.11 19.40 -0.04
N ARG A 28 7.33 20.58 0.54
CA ARG A 28 7.55 21.80 -0.24
C ARG A 28 9.04 22.14 -0.28
N GLU A 29 9.58 22.26 -1.50
CA GLU A 29 10.98 22.60 -1.79
C GLU A 29 12.02 21.61 -1.25
N ARG A 30 11.83 21.05 -0.06
CA ARG A 30 12.74 20.11 0.56
C ARG A 30 12.00 18.93 1.17
N TYR A 31 12.61 17.76 1.11
CA TYR A 31 12.20 16.63 1.90
C TYR A 31 12.54 16.85 3.37
N HIS A 32 11.62 16.53 4.24
CA HIS A 32 11.82 16.53 5.70
C HIS A 32 11.44 15.15 6.24
N ASP A 33 12.32 14.56 7.04
CA ASP A 33 11.97 13.37 7.81
C ASP A 33 10.96 13.72 8.89
N TYR A 34 10.19 12.71 9.28
CA TYR A 34 9.18 12.85 10.31
C TYR A 34 9.69 12.36 11.65
N THR A 35 9.35 13.09 12.72
CA THR A 35 9.54 12.59 14.08
C THR A 35 8.52 11.50 14.41
N PRO A 36 8.78 10.63 15.41
CA PRO A 36 7.80 9.63 15.85
C PRO A 36 6.43 10.23 16.16
N GLU A 37 6.38 11.39 16.83
CA GLU A 37 5.14 12.10 17.18
C GLU A 37 4.38 12.59 15.95
N GLN A 38 5.09 13.03 14.92
CA GLN A 38 4.49 13.42 13.64
C GLN A 38 3.89 12.20 12.93
N ILE A 39 4.59 11.08 12.93
CA ILE A 39 4.11 9.82 12.34
C ILE A 39 2.84 9.36 13.05
N GLU A 40 2.83 9.33 14.38
CA GLU A 40 1.64 8.97 15.17
C GLU A 40 0.45 9.87 14.84
N ARG A 41 0.65 11.18 14.77
CA ARG A 41 -0.41 12.13 14.42
C ARG A 41 -0.94 11.92 13.00
N ILE A 42 -0.07 11.72 12.01
CA ILE A 42 -0.44 11.52 10.61
C ILE A 42 -1.28 10.24 10.43
N TRP A 43 -0.98 9.20 11.18
CA TRP A 43 -1.64 7.91 11.07
C TRP A 43 -2.79 7.70 12.06
N ALA A 44 -2.97 8.60 13.03
CA ALA A 44 -3.90 8.43 14.13
C ALA A 44 -5.35 8.14 13.67
N GLU A 45 -5.85 8.90 12.71
CA GLU A 45 -7.21 8.74 12.19
C GLU A 45 -7.39 7.40 11.49
N ARG A 46 -6.41 6.99 10.68
CA ARG A 46 -6.42 5.71 9.97
C ARG A 46 -6.29 4.52 10.92
N GLU A 47 -5.43 4.61 11.91
CA GLU A 47 -5.29 3.57 12.96
C GLU A 47 -6.58 3.42 13.78
N ALA A 48 -7.33 4.49 14.00
CA ALA A 48 -8.58 4.49 14.75
C ALA A 48 -9.81 4.08 13.92
N SER A 49 -9.67 3.84 12.61
CA SER A 49 -10.79 3.50 11.74
C SER A 49 -11.34 2.10 12.02
N GLU A 50 -12.65 1.89 11.77
CA GLU A 50 -13.29 0.58 11.89
C GLU A 50 -12.67 -0.46 10.95
N GLU A 51 -12.27 -0.06 9.76
CA GLU A 51 -11.58 -0.93 8.80
C GLU A 51 -10.25 -1.44 9.38
N THR A 52 -9.47 -0.56 9.98
CA THR A 52 -8.23 -0.95 10.67
C THR A 52 -8.51 -1.88 11.84
N ALA A 53 -9.50 -1.58 12.67
CA ALA A 53 -9.87 -2.45 13.80
C ALA A 53 -10.19 -3.88 13.33
N GLY A 54 -10.97 -4.02 12.26
CA GLY A 54 -11.27 -5.33 11.67
C GLY A 54 -10.03 -6.05 11.16
N LEU A 55 -9.10 -5.35 10.50
CA LEU A 55 -7.84 -5.92 10.05
C LEU A 55 -6.94 -6.38 11.20
N LEU A 56 -6.87 -5.61 12.27
CA LEU A 56 -6.06 -5.94 13.46
C LEU A 56 -6.61 -7.18 14.16
N GLU A 57 -7.92 -7.26 14.32
CA GLU A 57 -8.60 -8.41 14.94
C GLU A 57 -8.34 -9.70 14.16
N VAL A 58 -8.58 -9.71 12.85
CA VAL A 58 -8.39 -10.89 12.00
C VAL A 58 -6.93 -11.35 11.98
N ASN A 59 -5.97 -10.44 12.00
CA ASN A 59 -4.55 -10.76 11.94
C ASN A 59 -3.90 -10.92 13.32
N GLN A 60 -4.59 -10.60 14.41
CA GLN A 60 -4.08 -10.63 15.78
C GLN A 60 -2.79 -9.79 15.94
N LEU A 61 -2.75 -8.61 15.35
CA LEU A 61 -1.61 -7.69 15.37
C LEU A 61 -2.00 -6.35 15.99
N PRO A 62 -1.03 -5.63 16.60
CA PRO A 62 -1.33 -4.43 17.39
C PRO A 62 -1.51 -3.15 16.57
N ASN A 63 -0.99 -3.09 15.34
CA ASN A 63 -1.07 -1.89 14.50
C ASN A 63 -0.91 -2.21 13.00
N LEU A 64 -1.26 -1.23 12.15
CA LEU A 64 -1.16 -1.36 10.68
C LEU A 64 0.27 -1.61 10.19
N ALA A 65 1.26 -0.98 10.80
CA ALA A 65 2.65 -1.16 10.38
C ALA A 65 3.06 -2.64 10.45
N ARG A 66 2.65 -3.35 11.49
CA ARG A 66 2.91 -4.79 11.62
C ARG A 66 2.12 -5.64 10.65
N ILE A 67 0.92 -5.24 10.26
CA ILE A 67 0.17 -5.91 9.20
C ILE A 67 0.95 -5.83 7.88
N PHE A 68 1.41 -4.66 7.52
CA PHE A 68 2.14 -4.46 6.25
C PHE A 68 3.51 -5.14 6.23
N THR A 69 4.17 -5.26 7.35
CA THR A 69 5.51 -5.89 7.42
C THR A 69 5.48 -7.39 7.67
N GLU A 70 4.48 -7.90 8.38
CA GLU A 70 4.43 -9.31 8.81
C GLU A 70 3.41 -10.16 8.06
N ARG A 71 2.35 -9.54 7.47
CA ARG A 71 1.26 -10.26 6.78
C ARG A 71 1.11 -9.88 5.33
N ARG A 72 1.37 -8.62 4.99
CA ARG A 72 1.29 -8.11 3.62
C ARG A 72 2.62 -7.52 3.23
N TYR A 73 2.95 -7.61 1.95
CA TYR A 73 4.19 -7.04 1.41
C TYR A 73 5.47 -7.54 2.10
N THR A 74 5.46 -8.80 2.56
CA THR A 74 6.64 -9.42 3.14
C THR A 74 7.74 -9.63 2.10
N GLY A 75 8.98 -9.79 2.53
CA GLY A 75 10.09 -10.11 1.61
C GLY A 75 9.82 -11.39 0.80
N LYS A 76 9.16 -12.39 1.40
CA LYS A 76 8.76 -13.63 0.73
C LYS A 76 7.72 -13.37 -0.37
N ASP A 77 6.72 -12.54 -0.10
CA ASP A 77 5.70 -12.16 -1.07
C ASP A 77 6.33 -11.40 -2.24
N ASN A 78 7.23 -10.47 -1.93
CA ASN A 78 7.96 -9.72 -2.95
C ASN A 78 8.72 -10.64 -3.91
N LEU A 79 9.46 -11.61 -3.39
CA LEU A 79 10.17 -12.59 -4.21
C LEU A 79 9.22 -13.43 -5.08
N LEU A 80 8.09 -13.86 -4.51
CA LEU A 80 7.10 -14.65 -5.24
C LEU A 80 6.47 -13.84 -6.38
N PHE A 81 6.03 -12.63 -6.11
CA PHE A 81 5.43 -11.75 -7.12
C PHE A 81 6.43 -11.34 -8.19
N SER A 82 7.66 -11.04 -7.81
CA SER A 82 8.72 -10.70 -8.75
C SER A 82 9.03 -11.85 -9.72
N ARG A 83 9.09 -13.08 -9.22
CA ARG A 83 9.27 -14.26 -10.07
C ARG A 83 8.12 -14.45 -11.05
N LYS A 84 6.89 -14.42 -10.56
CA LYS A 84 5.69 -14.55 -11.41
C LYS A 84 5.62 -13.46 -12.48
N TYR A 85 5.95 -12.24 -12.11
CA TYR A 85 5.97 -11.12 -13.04
C TYR A 85 7.06 -11.29 -14.10
N PHE A 86 8.26 -11.69 -13.69
CA PHE A 86 9.36 -11.97 -14.60
C PHE A 86 9.04 -13.08 -15.61
N ASP A 87 8.40 -14.16 -15.14
CA ASP A 87 7.97 -15.25 -16.02
C ASP A 87 6.89 -14.79 -17.01
N ALA A 88 5.98 -13.92 -16.58
CA ALA A 88 4.98 -13.33 -17.47
C ALA A 88 5.63 -12.45 -18.53
N LEU A 89 6.60 -11.62 -18.18
CA LEU A 89 7.36 -10.79 -19.13
C LEU A 89 8.11 -11.66 -20.15
N LYS A 90 8.73 -12.75 -19.73
CA LYS A 90 9.38 -13.70 -20.65
C LYS A 90 8.39 -14.30 -21.63
N LYS A 91 7.25 -14.76 -21.16
CA LYS A 91 6.19 -15.33 -22.02
C LYS A 91 5.66 -14.31 -23.05
N GLN A 92 5.64 -13.06 -22.68
CA GLN A 92 5.23 -11.97 -23.57
C GLN A 92 6.33 -11.51 -24.54
N GLY A 93 7.54 -12.08 -24.46
CA GLY A 93 8.63 -11.76 -25.36
C GLY A 93 9.42 -10.50 -25.07
N PHE A 94 9.25 -9.88 -23.90
CA PHE A 94 9.94 -8.63 -23.55
C PHE A 94 11.47 -8.75 -23.50
N PHE A 95 12.00 -9.95 -23.34
CA PHE A 95 13.44 -10.19 -23.29
C PHE A 95 13.99 -10.86 -24.56
N ASN A 96 13.16 -11.05 -25.56
CA ASN A 96 13.55 -11.63 -26.83
C ASN A 96 13.97 -10.52 -27.80
N GLN A 97 15.17 -10.03 -27.63
CA GLN A 97 15.78 -9.04 -28.53
C GLN A 97 17.00 -9.63 -29.22
#